data_247e751a23ab9adcd067330f1cf9f738
#
_entry.id   247e751a23ab9adcd067330f1cf9f738
#
_cell.length_a   1.000
_cell.length_b   1.000
_cell.length_c   1.000
_cell.angle_alpha   90.00
_cell.angle_beta   90.00
_cell.angle_gamma   90.00
#
_symmetry.space_group_name_H-M   'P 1'
#
loop_
_entity.id
_entity.type
_entity.pdbx_description
1 polymer ?
#
loop_
_entity_poly.entity_id
_entity_poly.type
_entity_poly.pdbx_seq_one_letter_code
_entity_poly.pdbx_strand_id
1 'polypeptide(L)'
;MAMALNFLGRPARRVAEQARATEVAEPTHVPMTDAQRRTVLMAAATLLDYPGGDAESRWDAVAQVLPDLPLEASDPLAGFIAHARAVGKRALEEHYVATFDQKRRCNLYLSYYATGDTRQRGVALLSFREMLAAVGLEQDRDELPDHLCVVCEAAAREPGSPETGDAIAADVLA
;
A
#
# COMPACT_ATOMS: atom_id res chain seq x y z
N MET A 1 -23.40 -29.56 -24.96
CA MET A 1 -22.38 -30.36 -24.27
C MET A 1 -21.39 -29.36 -23.65
N ALA A 2 -21.62 -29.01 -22.40
CA ALA A 2 -20.89 -27.95 -21.70
C ALA A 2 -19.75 -28.60 -20.90
N MET A 3 -18.51 -28.27 -21.27
CA MET A 3 -17.33 -28.55 -20.44
C MET A 3 -17.02 -27.28 -19.62
N ALA A 4 -17.49 -27.26 -18.38
CA ALA A 4 -17.11 -26.24 -17.40
C ALA A 4 -15.67 -26.44 -16.95
N LEU A 5 -14.85 -25.44 -17.20
CA LEU A 5 -13.48 -25.37 -16.68
C LEU A 5 -13.48 -25.15 -15.16
N ASN A 6 -13.24 -26.24 -14.44
CA ASN A 6 -13.01 -26.24 -13.00
C ASN A 6 -11.51 -26.01 -12.73
N PHE A 7 -10.99 -24.79 -12.93
CA PHE A 7 -9.55 -24.51 -12.77
C PHE A 7 -9.19 -23.54 -11.63
N LEU A 8 -10.17 -23.18 -10.78
CA LEU A 8 -9.96 -22.22 -9.66
C LEU A 8 -9.96 -22.84 -8.25
N GLY A 9 -9.67 -24.13 -8.12
CA GLY A 9 -9.97 -24.83 -6.89
C GLY A 9 -8.84 -25.41 -6.08
N ARG A 10 -7.67 -24.73 -5.82
CA ARG A 10 -6.82 -25.24 -4.72
C ARG A 10 -5.79 -24.30 -4.05
N PRO A 11 -5.14 -23.29 -4.67
CA PRO A 11 -4.24 -22.44 -3.89
C PRO A 11 -4.97 -21.36 -3.06
N ALA A 12 -6.04 -20.76 -3.58
CA ALA A 12 -6.78 -19.71 -2.88
C ALA A 12 -7.41 -20.18 -1.55
N ARG A 13 -7.83 -21.44 -1.48
CA ARG A 13 -8.43 -22.02 -0.27
C ARG A 13 -7.45 -22.20 0.89
N ARG A 14 -6.18 -22.51 0.62
CA ARG A 14 -5.14 -22.63 1.64
C ARG A 14 -4.69 -21.26 2.18
N VAL A 15 -4.65 -20.24 1.34
CA VAL A 15 -4.31 -18.86 1.76
C VAL A 15 -5.45 -18.28 2.60
N ALA A 16 -6.70 -18.50 2.21
CA ALA A 16 -7.88 -18.09 2.97
C ALA A 16 -8.04 -18.86 4.31
N GLU A 17 -7.61 -20.12 4.37
CA GLU A 17 -7.69 -20.94 5.57
C GLU A 17 -6.57 -20.60 6.58
N GLN A 18 -5.39 -20.18 6.12
CA GLN A 18 -4.33 -19.64 6.96
C GLN A 18 -4.61 -18.20 7.43
N ALA A 19 -5.32 -17.39 6.65
CA ALA A 19 -5.77 -16.06 7.07
C ALA A 19 -6.87 -16.13 8.15
N ARG A 20 -7.67 -17.21 8.19
CA ARG A 20 -8.69 -17.44 9.24
C ARG A 20 -8.12 -17.85 10.60
N ALA A 21 -6.85 -18.20 10.67
CA ALA A 21 -6.21 -18.62 11.94
C ALA A 21 -5.66 -17.45 12.76
N THR A 22 -5.61 -16.24 12.20
CA THR A 22 -5.36 -15.03 12.96
C THR A 22 -6.69 -14.27 12.99
N GLU A 23 -7.29 -14.14 14.15
CA GLU A 23 -8.47 -13.30 14.39
C GLU A 23 -8.04 -11.85 14.12
N VAL A 24 -8.08 -11.46 12.82
CA VAL A 24 -7.85 -10.07 12.41
C VAL A 24 -9.09 -9.33 12.88
N ALA A 25 -8.91 -8.46 13.87
CA ALA A 25 -9.97 -7.56 14.30
C ALA A 25 -10.54 -6.86 13.06
N GLU A 26 -11.88 -6.81 12.97
CA GLU A 26 -12.55 -6.06 11.90
C GLU A 26 -11.95 -4.65 11.82
N PRO A 27 -11.55 -4.18 10.62
CA PRO A 27 -10.96 -2.86 10.50
C PRO A 27 -11.94 -1.79 11.00
N THR A 28 -11.51 -1.02 11.98
CA THR A 28 -12.32 0.08 12.52
C THR A 28 -12.34 1.21 11.50
N HIS A 29 -13.51 1.55 11.01
CA HIS A 29 -13.68 2.71 10.14
C HIS A 29 -13.38 4.00 10.93
N VAL A 30 -12.38 4.76 10.47
CA VAL A 30 -12.04 6.07 11.01
C VAL A 30 -12.77 7.14 10.18
N PRO A 31 -13.73 7.89 10.75
CA PRO A 31 -14.40 8.95 10.02
C PRO A 31 -13.41 10.05 9.64
N MET A 32 -13.32 10.38 8.35
CA MET A 32 -12.46 11.44 7.85
C MET A 32 -13.00 12.03 6.56
N THR A 33 -12.61 13.26 6.27
CA THR A 33 -12.91 13.91 4.99
C THR A 33 -12.04 13.33 3.87
N ASP A 34 -12.46 13.52 2.61
CA ASP A 34 -11.65 13.12 1.45
C ASP A 34 -10.25 13.76 1.44
N ALA A 35 -10.16 15.01 1.89
CA ALA A 35 -8.88 15.69 2.01
C ALA A 35 -7.97 15.00 3.04
N GLN A 36 -8.52 14.66 4.20
CA GLN A 36 -7.80 13.93 5.25
C GLN A 36 -7.39 12.53 4.77
N ARG A 37 -8.29 11.81 4.09
CA ARG A 37 -7.98 10.50 3.50
C ARG A 37 -6.82 10.57 2.53
N ARG A 38 -6.83 11.52 1.61
CA ARG A 38 -5.71 11.75 0.67
C ARG A 38 -4.41 12.09 1.38
N THR A 39 -4.48 12.92 2.43
CA THR A 39 -3.29 13.24 3.24
C THR A 39 -2.74 12.00 3.94
N VAL A 40 -3.59 11.14 4.51
CA VAL A 40 -3.16 9.87 5.13
C VAL A 40 -2.50 8.95 4.10
N LEU A 41 -3.09 8.80 2.91
CA LEU A 41 -2.53 7.97 1.84
C LEU A 41 -1.16 8.49 1.37
N MET A 42 -1.02 9.80 1.19
CA MET A 42 0.27 10.41 0.81
C MET A 42 1.30 10.27 1.94
N ALA A 43 0.91 10.45 3.20
CA ALA A 43 1.77 10.23 4.34
C ALA A 43 2.24 8.77 4.43
N ALA A 44 1.33 7.82 4.23
CA ALA A 44 1.65 6.40 4.20
C ALA A 44 2.61 6.05 3.06
N ALA A 45 2.37 6.54 1.83
CA ALA A 45 3.28 6.38 0.70
C ALA A 45 4.69 6.89 1.02
N THR A 46 4.76 8.07 1.65
CA THR A 46 6.02 8.73 2.01
C THR A 46 6.80 7.97 3.08
N LEU A 47 6.10 7.44 4.11
CA LEU A 47 6.72 6.75 5.24
C LEU A 47 7.04 5.28 4.95
N LEU A 48 6.32 4.65 4.03
CA LEU A 48 6.57 3.27 3.58
C LEU A 48 7.64 3.18 2.48
N ASP A 49 8.07 4.30 1.93
CA ASP A 49 9.16 4.33 0.95
C ASP A 49 10.51 4.07 1.64
N TYR A 50 11.49 3.55 0.87
CA TYR A 50 12.83 3.30 1.40
C TYR A 50 13.41 4.58 2.02
N PRO A 51 13.98 4.53 3.23
CA PRO A 51 14.47 5.70 3.95
C PRO A 51 15.81 6.21 3.38
N GLY A 52 15.75 6.76 2.16
CA GLY A 52 16.88 7.29 1.41
C GLY A 52 17.52 8.56 2.00
N GLY A 53 18.29 9.28 1.17
CA GLY A 53 19.06 10.45 1.61
C GLY A 53 18.24 11.62 2.13
N ASP A 54 16.99 11.73 1.69
CA ASP A 54 16.03 12.78 2.00
C ASP A 54 15.00 12.41 3.07
N ALA A 55 15.18 11.26 3.74
CA ALA A 55 14.20 10.70 4.69
C ALA A 55 13.79 11.69 5.78
N GLU A 56 14.73 12.41 6.39
CA GLU A 56 14.43 13.39 7.44
C GLU A 56 13.49 14.51 6.94
N SER A 57 13.75 15.07 5.76
CA SER A 57 12.89 16.11 5.19
C SER A 57 11.49 15.58 4.85
N ARG A 58 11.38 14.32 4.41
CA ARG A 58 10.11 13.66 4.19
C ARG A 58 9.34 13.43 5.49
N TRP A 59 10.01 13.00 6.56
CA TRP A 59 9.39 12.85 7.88
C TRP A 59 8.93 14.19 8.45
N ASP A 60 9.71 15.27 8.24
CA ASP A 60 9.31 16.63 8.63
C ASP A 60 8.05 17.08 7.90
N ALA A 61 7.97 16.83 6.58
CA ALA A 61 6.80 17.17 5.78
C ALA A 61 5.54 16.42 6.26
N VAL A 62 5.66 15.11 6.56
CA VAL A 62 4.54 14.35 7.13
C VAL A 62 4.18 14.88 8.52
N ALA A 63 5.14 15.15 9.39
CA ALA A 63 4.89 15.64 10.73
C ALA A 63 4.08 16.97 10.75
N GLN A 64 4.27 17.83 9.74
CA GLN A 64 3.56 19.10 9.62
C GLN A 64 2.05 18.92 9.36
N VAL A 65 1.62 17.85 8.74
CA VAL A 65 0.21 17.61 8.38
C VAL A 65 -0.54 16.76 9.41
N LEU A 66 0.16 16.14 10.37
CA LEU A 66 -0.46 15.27 11.38
C LEU A 66 -1.53 15.99 12.25
N PRO A 67 -1.36 17.27 12.64
CA PRO A 67 -2.37 17.96 13.46
C PRO A 67 -3.75 18.11 12.79
N ASP A 68 -3.80 18.02 11.46
CA ASP A 68 -5.04 18.17 10.68
C ASP A 68 -5.78 16.83 10.50
N LEU A 69 -5.20 15.72 10.97
CA LEU A 69 -5.75 14.37 10.83
C LEU A 69 -6.46 13.90 12.11
N PRO A 70 -7.44 12.98 12.00
CA PRO A 70 -7.97 12.27 13.15
C PRO A 70 -6.86 11.55 13.94
N LEU A 71 -6.99 11.53 15.28
CA LEU A 71 -5.97 10.92 16.16
C LEU A 71 -5.69 9.46 15.81
N GLU A 72 -6.71 8.71 15.43
CA GLU A 72 -6.60 7.31 15.04
C GLU A 72 -5.68 7.09 13.82
N ALA A 73 -5.56 8.10 12.96
CA ALA A 73 -4.67 8.08 11.81
C ALA A 73 -3.32 8.76 12.13
N SER A 74 -3.32 9.87 12.86
CA SER A 74 -2.10 10.64 13.15
C SER A 74 -1.17 9.95 14.15
N ASP A 75 -1.70 9.29 15.18
CA ASP A 75 -0.89 8.65 16.23
C ASP A 75 0.05 7.56 15.71
N PRO A 76 -0.39 6.61 14.86
CA PRO A 76 0.52 5.62 14.27
C PRO A 76 1.62 6.24 13.41
N LEU A 77 1.29 7.28 12.62
CA LEU A 77 2.25 7.98 11.77
C LEU A 77 3.27 8.76 12.61
N ALA A 78 2.82 9.47 13.66
CA ALA A 78 3.69 10.14 14.61
C ALA A 78 4.60 9.16 15.34
N GLY A 79 4.05 8.04 15.78
CA GLY A 79 4.80 6.96 16.43
C GLY A 79 5.91 6.40 15.56
N PHE A 80 5.63 6.18 14.26
CA PHE A 80 6.64 5.75 13.30
C PHE A 80 7.76 6.79 13.15
N ILE A 81 7.42 8.07 12.94
CA ILE A 81 8.41 9.15 12.80
C ILE A 81 9.28 9.26 14.05
N ALA A 82 8.68 9.22 15.23
CA ALA A 82 9.42 9.25 16.49
C ALA A 82 10.39 8.07 16.63
N HIS A 83 9.93 6.86 16.27
CA HIS A 83 10.78 5.66 16.25
C HIS A 83 11.92 5.79 15.24
N ALA A 84 11.61 6.21 14.01
CA ALA A 84 12.58 6.35 12.93
C ALA A 84 13.73 7.31 13.33
N ARG A 85 13.39 8.45 13.94
CA ARG A 85 14.37 9.40 14.47
C ARG A 85 15.18 8.84 15.63
N ALA A 86 14.55 8.07 16.51
CA ALA A 86 15.22 7.47 17.68
C ALA A 86 16.25 6.40 17.30
N VAL A 87 15.93 5.54 16.32
CA VAL A 87 16.84 4.47 15.86
C VAL A 87 17.89 4.97 14.88
N GLY A 88 17.59 6.05 14.18
CA GLY A 88 18.43 6.66 13.16
C GLY A 88 18.32 5.96 11.80
N LYS A 89 18.70 6.72 10.76
CA LYS A 89 18.51 6.34 9.35
C LYS A 89 19.05 4.95 9.01
N ARG A 90 20.31 4.65 9.38
CA ARG A 90 20.96 3.37 9.02
C ARG A 90 20.22 2.17 9.60
N ALA A 91 19.83 2.24 10.87
CA ALA A 91 19.10 1.15 11.51
C ALA A 91 17.71 0.97 10.86
N LEU A 92 17.08 2.06 10.42
CA LEU A 92 15.81 2.01 9.70
C LEU A 92 15.97 1.43 8.30
N GLU A 93 17.04 1.74 7.55
CA GLU A 93 17.36 1.12 6.26
C GLU A 93 17.54 -0.40 6.39
N GLU A 94 18.31 -0.84 7.40
CA GLU A 94 18.49 -2.26 7.70
C GLU A 94 17.17 -2.95 8.08
N HIS A 95 16.34 -2.27 8.88
CA HIS A 95 15.01 -2.76 9.26
C HIS A 95 14.07 -2.87 8.05
N TYR A 96 14.09 -1.89 7.14
CA TYR A 96 13.31 -1.90 5.91
C TYR A 96 13.62 -3.14 5.06
N VAL A 97 14.89 -3.34 4.75
CA VAL A 97 15.37 -4.51 3.98
C VAL A 97 14.99 -5.82 4.66
N ALA A 98 15.24 -5.92 5.98
CA ALA A 98 14.90 -7.12 6.75
C ALA A 98 13.40 -7.41 6.80
N THR A 99 12.55 -6.38 6.68
CA THR A 99 11.10 -6.50 6.76
C THR A 99 10.45 -6.70 5.40
N PHE A 100 10.75 -5.84 4.44
CA PHE A 100 10.02 -5.78 3.18
C PHE A 100 10.69 -6.57 2.05
N ASP A 101 12.03 -6.64 2.02
CA ASP A 101 12.74 -7.34 0.95
C ASP A 101 12.99 -8.83 1.30
N GLN A 102 13.30 -9.13 2.56
CA GLN A 102 13.66 -10.49 2.96
C GLN A 102 12.46 -11.34 3.41
N LYS A 103 11.38 -10.73 3.89
CA LYS A 103 10.18 -11.46 4.35
C LYS A 103 9.10 -11.42 3.29
N ARG A 104 8.91 -12.51 2.55
CA ARG A 104 7.88 -12.65 1.50
C ARG A 104 6.47 -12.26 1.95
N ARG A 105 6.14 -12.42 3.24
CA ARG A 105 4.82 -12.09 3.80
C ARG A 105 4.62 -10.60 4.06
N CYS A 106 5.67 -9.81 3.95
CA CYS A 106 5.66 -8.38 4.25
C CYS A 106 6.06 -7.55 3.02
N ASN A 107 6.21 -8.16 1.84
CA ASN A 107 6.59 -7.38 0.66
C ASN A 107 5.49 -6.36 0.31
N LEU A 108 5.89 -5.27 -0.33
CA LEU A 108 4.99 -4.16 -0.64
C LEU A 108 4.38 -4.25 -2.05
N TYR A 109 4.47 -5.41 -2.72
CA TYR A 109 3.93 -5.63 -4.06
C TYR A 109 2.57 -6.32 -4.01
N LEU A 110 1.52 -5.58 -4.35
CA LEU A 110 0.12 -6.02 -4.19
C LEU A 110 -0.23 -7.21 -5.08
N SER A 111 0.23 -7.23 -6.33
CA SER A 111 -0.02 -8.34 -7.25
C SER A 111 0.56 -9.67 -6.74
N TYR A 112 1.59 -9.63 -5.90
CA TYR A 112 2.19 -10.82 -5.32
C TYR A 112 1.21 -11.59 -4.42
N TYR A 113 0.37 -10.87 -3.67
CA TYR A 113 -0.63 -11.50 -2.80
C TYR A 113 -1.77 -12.15 -3.58
N ALA A 114 -2.14 -11.58 -4.73
CA ALA A 114 -3.20 -12.11 -5.58
C ALA A 114 -2.74 -13.28 -6.48
N THR A 115 -1.55 -13.16 -7.06
CA THR A 115 -1.10 -14.08 -8.14
C THR A 115 0.13 -14.91 -7.78
N GLY A 116 0.83 -14.55 -6.71
CA GLY A 116 2.14 -15.12 -6.39
C GLY A 116 3.18 -14.79 -7.47
N ASP A 117 4.26 -15.55 -7.48
CA ASP A 117 5.33 -15.40 -8.47
C ASP A 117 5.04 -16.27 -9.72
N THR A 118 3.98 -15.91 -10.45
CA THR A 118 3.49 -16.65 -11.62
C THR A 118 3.45 -15.74 -12.86
N ARG A 119 3.20 -16.34 -14.05
CA ARG A 119 2.97 -15.56 -15.28
C ARG A 119 1.79 -14.60 -15.19
N GLN A 120 0.81 -14.88 -14.33
CA GLN A 120 -0.35 -14.02 -14.09
C GLN A 120 0.06 -12.69 -13.46
N ARG A 121 1.19 -12.64 -12.74
CA ARG A 121 1.72 -11.37 -12.20
C ARG A 121 2.02 -10.36 -13.30
N GLY A 122 2.54 -10.79 -14.44
CA GLY A 122 2.78 -9.89 -15.58
C GLY A 122 1.49 -9.22 -16.10
N VAL A 123 0.38 -9.96 -16.13
CA VAL A 123 -0.93 -9.42 -16.51
C VAL A 123 -1.43 -8.43 -15.46
N ALA A 124 -1.31 -8.76 -14.19
CA ALA A 124 -1.69 -7.86 -13.10
C ALA A 124 -0.90 -6.54 -13.15
N LEU A 125 0.41 -6.59 -13.38
CA LEU A 125 1.24 -5.38 -13.51
C LEU A 125 0.80 -4.49 -14.68
N LEU A 126 0.38 -5.07 -15.81
CA LEU A 126 -0.19 -4.30 -16.93
C LEU A 126 -1.49 -3.61 -16.52
N SER A 127 -2.38 -4.31 -15.80
CA SER A 127 -3.63 -3.72 -15.31
C SER A 127 -3.37 -2.55 -14.34
N PHE A 128 -2.39 -2.67 -13.43
CA PHE A 128 -1.98 -1.55 -12.57
C PHE A 128 -1.47 -0.36 -13.39
N ARG A 129 -0.65 -0.61 -14.42
CA ARG A 129 -0.15 0.46 -15.29
C ARG A 129 -1.27 1.16 -16.06
N GLU A 130 -2.22 0.40 -16.59
CA GLU A 130 -3.39 0.93 -17.30
C GLU A 130 -4.28 1.76 -16.35
N MET A 131 -4.46 1.31 -15.12
CA MET A 131 -5.20 2.03 -14.08
C MET A 131 -4.52 3.37 -13.74
N LEU A 132 -3.21 3.39 -13.53
CA LEU A 132 -2.45 4.63 -13.29
C LEU A 132 -2.56 5.59 -14.47
N ALA A 133 -2.43 5.10 -15.70
CA ALA A 133 -2.58 5.90 -16.91
C ALA A 133 -4.00 6.48 -17.07
N ALA A 134 -5.04 5.72 -16.70
CA ALA A 134 -6.43 6.17 -16.77
C ALA A 134 -6.72 7.35 -15.84
N VAL A 135 -6.00 7.46 -14.71
CA VAL A 135 -6.09 8.62 -13.80
C VAL A 135 -5.05 9.71 -14.13
N GLY A 136 -4.36 9.60 -15.27
CA GLY A 136 -3.40 10.61 -15.73
C GLY A 136 -2.06 10.59 -15.02
N LEU A 137 -1.72 9.48 -14.37
CA LEU A 137 -0.45 9.30 -13.67
C LEU A 137 0.51 8.49 -14.54
N GLU A 138 1.58 9.13 -14.99
CA GLU A 138 2.72 8.46 -15.58
C GLU A 138 3.74 8.14 -14.48
N GLN A 139 4.17 6.89 -14.42
CA GLN A 139 5.16 6.45 -13.45
C GLN A 139 6.56 6.83 -13.96
N ASP A 140 7.18 7.79 -13.30
CA ASP A 140 8.54 8.28 -13.60
C ASP A 140 9.63 7.60 -12.72
N ARG A 141 9.26 6.56 -11.99
CA ARG A 141 10.17 5.81 -11.11
C ARG A 141 10.43 4.41 -11.67
N ASP A 142 11.61 3.85 -11.36
CA ASP A 142 11.98 2.46 -11.66
C ASP A 142 11.18 1.42 -10.83
N GLU A 143 10.29 1.88 -9.94
CA GLU A 143 9.47 1.03 -9.09
C GLU A 143 8.31 0.38 -9.87
N LEU A 144 7.85 -0.80 -9.44
CA LEU A 144 6.74 -1.48 -10.10
C LEU A 144 5.40 -0.78 -9.81
N PRO A 145 4.44 -0.79 -10.76
CA PRO A 145 3.17 -0.08 -10.63
C PRO A 145 2.27 -0.61 -9.50
N ASP A 146 2.48 -1.85 -9.07
CA ASP A 146 1.75 -2.49 -7.97
C ASP A 146 2.41 -2.30 -6.59
N HIS A 147 3.50 -1.52 -6.51
CA HIS A 147 4.12 -1.22 -5.22
C HIS A 147 3.18 -0.35 -4.37
N LEU A 148 2.99 -0.72 -3.10
CA LEU A 148 2.02 -0.08 -2.21
C LEU A 148 2.21 1.43 -2.12
N CYS A 149 3.45 1.93 -2.11
CA CYS A 149 3.73 3.37 -2.09
C CYS A 149 3.20 4.04 -3.37
N VAL A 150 3.39 3.43 -4.55
CA VAL A 150 2.90 3.96 -5.83
C VAL A 150 1.39 4.02 -5.83
N VAL A 151 0.72 2.96 -5.37
CA VAL A 151 -0.74 2.90 -5.32
C VAL A 151 -1.32 3.90 -4.32
N CYS A 152 -0.73 4.04 -3.13
CA CYS A 152 -1.14 5.05 -2.15
C CYS A 152 -0.94 6.48 -2.68
N GLU A 153 0.19 6.76 -3.35
CA GLU A 153 0.46 8.06 -3.97
C GLU A 153 -0.56 8.37 -5.07
N ALA A 154 -0.87 7.39 -5.93
CA ALA A 154 -1.87 7.52 -6.97
C ALA A 154 -3.25 7.83 -6.40
N ALA A 155 -3.70 7.07 -5.42
CA ALA A 155 -4.98 7.26 -4.75
C ALA A 155 -5.06 8.61 -4.00
N ALA A 156 -3.94 9.13 -3.50
CA ALA A 156 -3.88 10.45 -2.87
C ALA A 156 -3.98 11.61 -3.87
N ARG A 157 -3.50 11.42 -5.10
CA ARG A 157 -3.46 12.45 -6.15
C ARG A 157 -4.71 12.51 -7.00
N GLU A 158 -5.55 11.48 -6.96
CA GLU A 158 -6.75 11.41 -7.78
C GLU A 158 -7.68 12.61 -7.50
N PRO A 159 -8.09 13.38 -8.53
CA PRO A 159 -9.02 14.50 -8.32
C PRO A 159 -10.43 13.96 -8.09
N GLY A 160 -10.77 13.88 -6.84
CA GLY A 160 -12.11 13.85 -6.25
C GLY A 160 -13.29 13.32 -7.03
N SER A 161 -13.32 12.03 -7.39
CA SER A 161 -14.57 11.30 -7.38
C SER A 161 -14.52 10.34 -6.18
N PRO A 162 -15.48 10.44 -5.24
CA PRO A 162 -15.54 9.47 -4.12
C PRO A 162 -15.66 8.03 -4.63
N GLU A 163 -16.20 7.83 -5.83
CA GLU A 163 -16.42 6.52 -6.44
C GLU A 163 -15.15 5.90 -7.04
N THR A 164 -14.18 6.69 -7.47
CA THR A 164 -12.98 6.17 -8.18
C THR A 164 -11.84 5.85 -7.21
N GLY A 165 -11.64 6.65 -6.16
CA GLY A 165 -10.64 6.34 -5.12
C GLY A 165 -11.00 5.10 -4.31
N ASP A 166 -12.31 4.89 -4.08
CA ASP A 166 -12.83 3.68 -3.44
C ASP A 166 -12.77 2.48 -4.39
N ALA A 167 -12.89 2.67 -5.72
CA ALA A 167 -12.76 1.61 -6.70
C ALA A 167 -11.32 1.08 -6.78
N ILE A 168 -10.31 1.96 -6.80
CA ILE A 168 -8.89 1.52 -6.77
C ILE A 168 -8.59 0.78 -5.47
N ALA A 169 -9.07 1.27 -4.33
CA ALA A 169 -8.87 0.61 -3.05
C ALA A 169 -9.63 -0.72 -2.96
N ALA A 170 -10.86 -0.80 -3.49
CA ALA A 170 -11.67 -2.00 -3.48
C ALA A 170 -11.14 -3.08 -4.43
N ASP A 171 -10.71 -2.71 -5.66
CA ASP A 171 -10.14 -3.65 -6.63
C ASP A 171 -8.76 -4.19 -6.22
N VAL A 172 -8.02 -3.43 -5.41
CA VAL A 172 -6.69 -3.82 -4.93
C VAL A 172 -6.77 -4.70 -3.68
N LEU A 173 -7.84 -4.57 -2.86
CA LEU A 173 -8.01 -5.28 -1.59
C LEU A 173 -9.03 -6.42 -1.67
N ALA A 174 -9.74 -6.61 -2.81
CA ALA A 174 -10.68 -7.71 -3.06
C ALA A 174 -9.96 -8.95 -3.62
#